data_7c3689ca98827b7089a6e8a068a980df
#
_entry.id   7c3689ca98827b7089a6e8a068a980df
#
_cell.length_a   1.000
_cell.length_b   1.000
_cell.length_c   1.000
_cell.angle_alpha   90.00
_cell.angle_beta   90.00
_cell.angle_gamma   90.00
#
_symmetry.space_group_name_H-M   'P 1'
#
loop_
_entity.id
_entity.type
_entity.pdbx_description
1 polymer ?
#
loop_
_entity_poly.entity_id
_entity_poly.type
_entity_poly.pdbx_seq_one_letter_code
_entity_poly.pdbx_strand_id
1 'polypeptide(L)'
;MNPMLSPPAPLPQGEESQSGFELPPLALYIHIPWCVKKCPYCDFNSHAAGPTLPEQEYVDALLADLDQDLPQVHGRSLRSIFFGGGTPSLFSAAALGRLLAGVERRIPFAGDIEITLEANPGTFEQAKFRDYRGLGINRLSIGVQSFQAAKLQALGRIHDGDEAIRAADMARAAGFDNFNLDLMHGLPEQSIEDALGDLRIAIAQAPTHLSWYQLTLEPNTVFWSQPPSLPEDDILWDIQEAGQALLAEHGYAQYEVSAYAQPGKAARHNLNYWSFGDFLGIGAGAHAKLSSPQGVIRRSWKTRLPKDYLDPGKAFSAGERLLGPDELPFEFLMNVLRLTDGVASTLFTQRTGLPLTLLAAARSEAEQRGLLQREPARLVATREGQLFLNDLLQHFLP
;
A
#
# COMPACT_ATOMS: atom_id res chain seq x y z
N MET A 1 41.29 11.87 13.93
CA MET A 1 40.51 12.97 14.51
C MET A 1 39.42 13.31 13.52
N ASN A 2 38.19 12.80 13.75
CA ASN A 2 37.04 13.12 12.92
C ASN A 2 36.42 14.43 13.46
N PRO A 3 36.08 15.42 12.63
CA PRO A 3 35.40 16.61 13.10
C PRO A 3 33.97 16.23 13.52
N MET A 4 33.63 16.48 14.75
CA MET A 4 32.25 16.43 15.25
C MET A 4 31.40 17.42 14.43
N LEU A 5 30.40 16.92 13.76
CA LEU A 5 29.35 17.75 13.19
C LEU A 5 28.56 18.39 14.34
N SER A 6 28.55 19.71 14.38
CA SER A 6 27.75 20.47 15.31
C SER A 6 26.27 20.14 15.13
N PRO A 7 25.48 20.06 16.23
CA PRO A 7 24.03 19.87 16.10
C PRO A 7 23.43 21.04 15.32
N PRO A 8 22.38 20.79 14.53
CA PRO A 8 21.65 21.84 13.80
C PRO A 8 21.12 22.88 14.82
N ALA A 9 21.17 24.14 14.44
CA ALA A 9 20.65 25.23 15.22
C ALA A 9 19.18 25.01 15.60
N PRO A 10 18.73 25.35 16.81
CA PRO A 10 17.33 25.28 17.17
C PRO A 10 16.53 26.21 16.26
N LEU A 11 15.42 25.70 15.73
CA LEU A 11 14.45 26.49 14.98
C LEU A 11 13.98 27.67 15.84
N PRO A 12 13.72 28.85 15.26
CA PRO A 12 13.27 30.01 15.99
C PRO A 12 11.96 29.68 16.74
N GLN A 13 12.01 29.83 18.08
CA GLN A 13 10.83 29.78 18.92
C GLN A 13 10.06 31.09 18.75
N GLY A 14 8.88 30.98 18.24
CA GLY A 14 7.92 32.08 18.19
C GLY A 14 7.49 32.41 16.78
N GLU A 15 6.37 31.78 16.40
CA GLU A 15 5.33 32.48 15.66
C GLU A 15 4.10 31.56 15.58
N GLU A 16 2.96 32.12 15.77
CA GLU A 16 1.56 31.70 15.70
C GLU A 16 1.32 30.30 15.08
N SER A 17 0.47 29.50 15.74
CA SER A 17 -0.08 28.26 15.19
C SER A 17 -0.32 28.43 13.69
N GLN A 18 0.38 27.66 12.86
CA GLN A 18 0.16 27.66 11.42
C GLN A 18 -1.33 27.37 11.19
N SER A 19 -2.08 28.42 10.88
CA SER A 19 -3.53 28.38 10.74
C SER A 19 -3.89 27.48 9.56
N GLY A 20 -4.18 26.21 9.84
CA GLY A 20 -4.65 25.29 8.81
C GLY A 20 -4.12 23.86 8.85
N PHE A 21 -3.08 23.54 9.66
CA PHE A 21 -2.63 22.16 9.81
C PHE A 21 -3.62 21.33 10.65
N GLU A 22 -3.92 20.12 10.18
CA GLU A 22 -4.76 19.15 10.86
C GLU A 22 -4.02 17.82 10.98
N LEU A 23 -4.00 17.24 12.19
CA LEU A 23 -3.43 15.90 12.37
C LEU A 23 -4.15 14.91 11.44
N PRO A 24 -3.41 14.22 10.55
CA PRO A 24 -4.00 13.29 9.60
C PRO A 24 -4.70 12.11 10.28
N PRO A 25 -5.67 11.45 9.62
CA PRO A 25 -6.16 10.14 10.05
C PRO A 25 -5.00 9.15 10.20
N LEU A 26 -5.13 8.22 11.16
CA LEU A 26 -4.09 7.26 11.48
C LEU A 26 -4.45 5.86 10.99
N ALA A 27 -3.53 5.23 10.27
CA ALA A 27 -3.57 3.82 9.89
C ALA A 27 -2.44 3.03 10.56
N LEU A 28 -2.55 1.71 10.55
CA LEU A 28 -1.49 0.79 10.97
C LEU A 28 -1.17 -0.19 9.85
N TYR A 29 0.08 -0.26 9.43
CA TYR A 29 0.62 -1.30 8.57
C TYR A 29 1.40 -2.31 9.40
N ILE A 30 1.09 -3.59 9.25
CA ILE A 30 1.76 -4.68 9.94
C ILE A 30 2.45 -5.55 8.90
N HIS A 31 3.78 -5.56 8.93
CA HIS A 31 4.58 -6.34 8.01
C HIS A 31 4.86 -7.74 8.55
N ILE A 32 4.41 -8.77 7.82
CA ILE A 32 4.73 -10.18 8.09
C ILE A 32 5.62 -10.68 6.95
N PRO A 33 6.92 -10.90 7.19
CA PRO A 33 7.90 -11.00 6.13
C PRO A 33 8.07 -12.39 5.51
N TRP A 34 7.25 -13.38 5.86
CA TRP A 34 7.46 -14.73 5.37
C TRP A 34 6.51 -15.12 4.23
N CYS A 35 7.07 -15.86 3.26
CA CYS A 35 6.36 -16.51 2.17
C CYS A 35 6.72 -18.00 2.13
N VAL A 36 5.82 -18.85 1.66
CA VAL A 36 6.16 -20.25 1.36
C VAL A 36 7.29 -20.30 0.33
N LYS A 37 7.19 -19.46 -0.73
CA LYS A 37 8.18 -19.32 -1.78
C LYS A 37 8.24 -17.85 -2.22
N LYS A 38 9.45 -17.29 -2.37
CA LYS A 38 9.62 -15.95 -2.90
C LYS A 38 9.52 -15.98 -4.43
N CYS A 39 8.65 -15.13 -4.98
CA CYS A 39 8.45 -15.00 -6.42
C CYS A 39 9.63 -14.25 -7.08
N PRO A 40 10.00 -14.57 -8.34
CA PRO A 40 11.18 -14.00 -9.02
C PRO A 40 11.04 -12.50 -9.33
N TYR A 41 9.81 -11.96 -9.36
CA TYR A 41 9.52 -10.55 -9.61
C TYR A 41 9.38 -9.71 -8.33
N CYS A 42 9.26 -10.36 -7.15
CA CYS A 42 8.86 -9.69 -5.92
C CYS A 42 10.02 -8.90 -5.30
N ASP A 43 9.86 -7.59 -5.18
CA ASP A 43 10.78 -6.63 -4.54
C ASP A 43 10.49 -6.41 -3.04
N PHE A 44 9.34 -6.91 -2.55
CA PHE A 44 8.96 -6.75 -1.15
C PHE A 44 9.98 -7.38 -0.21
N ASN A 45 10.04 -6.85 1.01
CA ASN A 45 10.86 -7.43 2.09
C ASN A 45 10.29 -8.78 2.53
N SER A 46 10.38 -9.79 1.68
CA SER A 46 9.87 -11.12 1.90
C SER A 46 10.98 -12.16 1.94
N HIS A 47 10.82 -13.15 2.83
CA HIS A 47 11.80 -14.20 3.12
C HIS A 47 11.12 -15.55 3.06
N ALA A 48 11.83 -16.58 2.59
CA ALA A 48 11.30 -17.94 2.62
C ALA A 48 11.04 -18.38 4.06
N ALA A 49 9.85 -18.93 4.31
CA ALA A 49 9.49 -19.49 5.60
C ALA A 49 10.34 -20.74 5.90
N GLY A 50 10.78 -20.86 7.14
CA GLY A 50 11.34 -22.12 7.65
C GLY A 50 10.23 -23.15 7.91
N PRO A 51 10.59 -24.34 8.39
CA PRO A 51 9.63 -25.40 8.68
C PRO A 51 8.62 -25.01 9.77
N THR A 52 8.96 -24.06 10.63
CA THR A 52 8.09 -23.51 11.67
C THR A 52 8.26 -21.99 11.69
N LEU A 53 7.14 -21.25 11.70
CA LEU A 53 7.15 -19.81 11.85
C LEU A 53 7.23 -19.44 13.35
N PRO A 54 8.03 -18.43 13.71
CA PRO A 54 8.15 -17.96 15.10
C PRO A 54 6.97 -17.00 15.44
N GLU A 55 5.73 -17.48 15.30
CA GLU A 55 4.52 -16.64 15.38
C GLU A 55 4.42 -15.90 16.72
N GLN A 56 4.63 -16.59 17.83
CA GLN A 56 4.46 -15.99 19.16
C GLN A 56 5.55 -14.97 19.45
N GLU A 57 6.80 -15.31 19.14
CA GLU A 57 7.95 -14.40 19.30
C GLU A 57 7.79 -13.16 18.40
N TYR A 58 7.29 -13.35 17.19
CA TYR A 58 7.08 -12.24 16.27
C TYR A 58 5.93 -11.33 16.72
N VAL A 59 4.84 -11.88 17.25
CA VAL A 59 3.76 -11.10 17.86
C VAL A 59 4.24 -10.30 19.06
N ASP A 60 5.09 -10.90 19.92
CA ASP A 60 5.69 -10.17 21.03
C ASP A 60 6.56 -9.01 20.56
N ALA A 61 7.38 -9.25 19.54
CA ALA A 61 8.24 -8.22 18.93
C ALA A 61 7.39 -7.10 18.29
N LEU A 62 6.33 -7.43 17.55
CA LEU A 62 5.42 -6.44 16.95
C LEU A 62 4.76 -5.55 17.99
N LEU A 63 4.32 -6.11 19.10
CA LEU A 63 3.69 -5.35 20.18
C LEU A 63 4.71 -4.48 20.93
N ALA A 64 5.93 -4.97 21.13
CA ALA A 64 7.02 -4.19 21.71
C ALA A 64 7.50 -3.06 20.79
N ASP A 65 7.50 -3.29 19.48
CA ASP A 65 7.79 -2.27 18.45
C ASP A 65 6.70 -1.18 18.46
N LEU A 66 5.42 -1.57 18.51
CA LEU A 66 4.31 -0.65 18.63
C LEU A 66 4.40 0.21 19.89
N ASP A 67 4.81 -0.37 21.02
CA ASP A 67 4.98 0.36 22.30
C ASP A 67 5.96 1.53 22.17
N GLN A 68 7.02 1.41 21.34
CA GLN A 68 7.97 2.48 21.10
C GLN A 68 7.36 3.65 20.29
N ASP A 69 6.40 3.37 19.42
CA ASP A 69 5.79 4.37 18.56
C ASP A 69 4.53 5.03 19.18
N LEU A 70 4.00 4.52 20.31
CA LEU A 70 2.79 5.04 20.97
C LEU A 70 2.82 6.55 21.27
N PRO A 71 3.95 7.17 21.69
CA PRO A 71 3.99 8.62 21.91
C PRO A 71 3.61 9.46 20.69
N GLN A 72 3.75 8.90 19.48
CA GLN A 72 3.45 9.57 18.21
C GLN A 72 1.98 9.43 17.76
N VAL A 73 1.18 8.65 18.48
CA VAL A 73 -0.26 8.43 18.17
C VAL A 73 -1.09 9.68 18.48
N HIS A 74 -0.69 10.46 19.49
CA HIS A 74 -1.36 11.70 19.89
C HIS A 74 -2.88 11.54 20.13
N GLY A 75 -3.29 10.43 20.77
CA GLY A 75 -4.69 10.16 21.14
C GLY A 75 -5.63 9.81 19.98
N ARG A 76 -5.10 9.61 18.77
CA ARG A 76 -5.90 9.20 17.60
C ARG A 76 -6.34 7.74 17.69
N SER A 77 -7.47 7.42 17.08
CA SER A 77 -7.91 6.05 16.83
C SER A 77 -7.43 5.56 15.46
N LEU A 78 -7.26 4.24 15.31
CA LEU A 78 -6.95 3.61 14.03
C LEU A 78 -8.19 3.57 13.12
N ARG A 79 -8.04 4.06 11.89
CA ARG A 79 -9.06 4.01 10.83
C ARG A 79 -8.93 2.77 9.95
N SER A 80 -7.71 2.26 9.80
CA SER A 80 -7.46 1.00 9.10
C SER A 80 -6.24 0.28 9.66
N ILE A 81 -6.26 -1.06 9.55
CA ILE A 81 -5.13 -1.94 9.77
C ILE A 81 -4.93 -2.74 8.49
N PHE A 82 -3.69 -2.85 8.03
CA PHE A 82 -3.34 -3.65 6.87
C PHE A 82 -2.21 -4.62 7.22
N PHE A 83 -2.50 -5.90 7.12
CA PHE A 83 -1.51 -6.97 7.24
C PHE A 83 -0.97 -7.29 5.85
N GLY A 84 0.31 -6.97 5.62
CA GLY A 84 0.95 -7.15 4.33
C GLY A 84 2.39 -7.64 4.42
N GLY A 85 3.06 -7.67 3.27
CA GLY A 85 4.49 -7.92 3.15
C GLY A 85 4.86 -9.21 2.43
N GLY A 86 5.00 -10.31 3.13
CA GLY A 86 5.20 -11.64 2.54
C GLY A 86 3.85 -12.31 2.27
N THR A 87 3.42 -13.16 3.20
CA THR A 87 2.12 -13.85 3.17
C THR A 87 1.55 -13.88 4.59
N PRO A 88 0.86 -12.81 5.02
CA PRO A 88 0.34 -12.70 6.38
C PRO A 88 -0.59 -13.83 6.79
N SER A 89 -1.34 -14.40 5.84
CA SER A 89 -2.24 -15.53 6.07
C SER A 89 -1.55 -16.86 6.43
N LEU A 90 -0.23 -16.90 6.39
CA LEU A 90 0.52 -18.04 6.96
C LEU A 90 0.38 -18.12 8.48
N PHE A 91 0.20 -16.97 9.16
CA PHE A 91 0.03 -16.95 10.61
C PHE A 91 -1.29 -17.57 11.03
N SER A 92 -1.27 -18.20 12.19
CA SER A 92 -2.47 -18.79 12.77
C SER A 92 -3.47 -17.70 13.21
N ALA A 93 -4.76 -18.03 13.20
CA ALA A 93 -5.80 -17.13 13.72
C ALA A 93 -5.55 -16.80 15.22
N ALA A 94 -4.99 -17.72 15.99
CA ALA A 94 -4.61 -17.46 17.38
C ALA A 94 -3.54 -16.38 17.51
N ALA A 95 -2.50 -16.42 16.67
CA ALA A 95 -1.44 -15.41 16.65
C ALA A 95 -1.97 -14.03 16.19
N LEU A 96 -2.74 -13.98 15.10
CA LEU A 96 -3.35 -12.73 14.61
C LEU A 96 -4.36 -12.16 15.61
N GLY A 97 -5.17 -13.00 16.27
CA GLY A 97 -6.11 -12.57 17.30
C GLY A 97 -5.41 -11.97 18.52
N ARG A 98 -4.31 -12.60 18.96
CA ARG A 98 -3.46 -12.06 20.05
C ARG A 98 -2.89 -10.71 19.67
N LEU A 99 -2.41 -10.54 18.42
CA LEU A 99 -1.86 -9.31 17.91
C LEU A 99 -2.94 -8.21 17.85
N LEU A 100 -4.09 -8.47 17.25
CA LEU A 100 -5.19 -7.50 17.14
C LEU A 100 -5.67 -7.05 18.53
N ALA A 101 -5.89 -7.97 19.46
CA ALA A 101 -6.26 -7.63 20.82
C ALA A 101 -5.15 -6.82 21.54
N GLY A 102 -3.89 -7.10 21.23
CA GLY A 102 -2.74 -6.36 21.76
C GLY A 102 -2.68 -4.93 21.20
N VAL A 103 -2.97 -4.74 19.92
CA VAL A 103 -3.04 -3.42 19.26
C VAL A 103 -4.21 -2.61 19.82
N GLU A 104 -5.42 -3.19 19.92
CA GLU A 104 -6.62 -2.51 20.39
C GLU A 104 -6.50 -2.00 21.84
N ARG A 105 -5.82 -2.74 22.70
CA ARG A 105 -5.52 -2.29 24.06
C ARG A 105 -4.59 -1.07 24.12
N ARG A 106 -3.81 -0.81 23.07
CA ARG A 106 -2.83 0.29 22.98
C ARG A 106 -3.38 1.50 22.24
N ILE A 107 -4.07 1.25 21.15
CA ILE A 107 -4.63 2.28 20.28
C ILE A 107 -6.08 1.90 19.98
N PRO A 108 -7.08 2.70 20.37
CA PRO A 108 -8.48 2.37 20.12
C PRO A 108 -8.77 2.29 18.63
N PHE A 109 -9.68 1.41 18.25
CA PHE A 109 -10.18 1.29 16.89
C PHE A 109 -11.35 2.25 16.67
N ALA A 110 -11.42 2.84 15.46
CA ALA A 110 -12.63 3.53 15.02
C ALA A 110 -13.78 2.53 14.86
N GLY A 111 -15.03 2.96 15.12
CA GLY A 111 -16.19 2.07 15.08
C GLY A 111 -16.44 1.43 13.71
N ASP A 112 -15.88 2.01 12.65
CA ASP A 112 -15.99 1.55 11.26
C ASP A 112 -14.63 1.12 10.68
N ILE A 113 -13.68 0.68 11.52
CA ILE A 113 -12.33 0.29 11.10
C ILE A 113 -12.32 -0.72 9.97
N GLU A 114 -11.46 -0.51 8.96
CA GLU A 114 -11.13 -1.52 7.95
C GLU A 114 -9.91 -2.31 8.39
N ILE A 115 -10.03 -3.64 8.48
CA ILE A 115 -8.92 -4.54 8.79
C ILE A 115 -8.72 -5.47 7.61
N THR A 116 -7.65 -5.25 6.84
CA THR A 116 -7.31 -6.02 5.65
C THR A 116 -6.22 -7.05 5.97
N LEU A 117 -6.39 -8.26 5.45
CA LEU A 117 -5.38 -9.33 5.47
C LEU A 117 -5.03 -9.76 4.05
N GLU A 118 -3.74 -9.72 3.69
CA GLU A 118 -3.24 -10.34 2.47
C GLU A 118 -3.19 -11.86 2.61
N ALA A 119 -3.65 -12.55 1.57
CA ALA A 119 -3.67 -14.01 1.48
C ALA A 119 -3.28 -14.48 0.07
N ASN A 120 -2.75 -15.70 -0.01
CA ASN A 120 -2.59 -16.41 -1.27
C ASN A 120 -3.77 -17.38 -1.51
N PRO A 121 -4.03 -17.79 -2.76
CA PRO A 121 -5.12 -18.71 -3.09
C PRO A 121 -4.96 -20.15 -2.59
N GLY A 122 -3.90 -20.49 -1.89
CA GLY A 122 -3.63 -21.87 -1.46
C GLY A 122 -4.72 -22.47 -0.54
N THR A 123 -4.94 -23.78 -0.64
CA THR A 123 -5.99 -24.49 0.11
C THR A 123 -5.84 -24.41 1.63
N PHE A 124 -4.59 -24.37 2.12
CA PHE A 124 -4.31 -24.24 3.56
C PHE A 124 -4.80 -22.90 4.13
N GLU A 125 -4.66 -21.82 3.35
CA GLU A 125 -5.06 -20.48 3.78
C GLU A 125 -6.57 -20.29 3.71
N GLN A 126 -7.21 -20.87 2.71
CA GLN A 126 -8.67 -20.84 2.54
C GLN A 126 -9.41 -21.40 3.78
N ALA A 127 -8.90 -22.48 4.37
CA ALA A 127 -9.50 -23.09 5.56
C ALA A 127 -9.56 -22.15 6.77
N LYS A 128 -8.68 -21.14 6.81
CA LYS A 128 -8.58 -20.18 7.93
C LYS A 128 -9.49 -18.95 7.77
N PHE A 129 -10.07 -18.70 6.60
CA PHE A 129 -10.79 -17.44 6.35
C PHE A 129 -11.95 -17.20 7.31
N ARG A 130 -12.66 -18.26 7.71
CA ARG A 130 -13.73 -18.15 8.73
C ARG A 130 -13.19 -17.70 10.08
N ASP A 131 -12.05 -18.24 10.48
CA ASP A 131 -11.42 -17.89 11.75
C ASP A 131 -10.95 -16.43 11.71
N TYR A 132 -10.31 -15.99 10.62
CA TYR A 132 -9.91 -14.60 10.44
C TYR A 132 -11.11 -13.64 10.49
N ARG A 133 -12.22 -14.00 9.83
CA ARG A 133 -13.46 -13.23 9.90
C ARG A 133 -13.97 -13.07 11.34
N GLY A 134 -13.87 -14.14 12.13
CA GLY A 134 -14.23 -14.15 13.55
C GLY A 134 -13.36 -13.24 14.44
N LEU A 135 -12.15 -12.91 14.02
CA LEU A 135 -11.25 -11.98 14.71
C LEU A 135 -11.56 -10.50 14.43
N GLY A 136 -12.51 -10.20 13.54
CA GLY A 136 -12.81 -8.83 13.11
C GLY A 136 -12.09 -8.39 11.85
N ILE A 137 -11.25 -9.24 11.22
CA ILE A 137 -10.74 -8.98 9.87
C ILE A 137 -11.94 -8.91 8.93
N ASN A 138 -12.12 -7.79 8.24
CA ASN A 138 -13.33 -7.51 7.47
C ASN A 138 -13.06 -7.26 5.97
N ARG A 139 -11.80 -7.35 5.54
CA ARG A 139 -11.39 -7.28 4.15
C ARG A 139 -10.26 -8.28 3.88
N LEU A 140 -10.31 -8.98 2.73
CA LEU A 140 -9.22 -9.81 2.22
C LEU A 140 -8.61 -9.18 0.97
N SER A 141 -7.30 -9.35 0.76
CA SER A 141 -6.61 -9.12 -0.51
C SER A 141 -5.99 -10.43 -0.94
N ILE A 142 -6.46 -10.99 -2.04
CA ILE A 142 -6.07 -12.34 -2.49
C ILE A 142 -5.16 -12.20 -3.72
N GLY A 143 -3.90 -12.61 -3.56
CA GLY A 143 -2.85 -12.50 -4.57
C GLY A 143 -2.98 -13.57 -5.68
N VAL A 144 -3.90 -13.39 -6.59
CA VAL A 144 -4.16 -14.29 -7.71
C VAL A 144 -3.12 -14.17 -8.81
N GLN A 145 -2.84 -12.96 -9.26
CA GLN A 145 -1.92 -12.54 -10.32
C GLN A 145 -2.40 -12.89 -11.74
N SER A 146 -2.82 -14.12 -12.01
CA SER A 146 -3.42 -14.60 -13.24
C SER A 146 -4.22 -15.89 -12.96
N PHE A 147 -5.14 -16.25 -13.83
CA PHE A 147 -5.84 -17.55 -13.81
C PHE A 147 -5.24 -18.55 -14.80
N GLN A 148 -4.27 -18.12 -15.60
CA GLN A 148 -3.65 -18.94 -16.64
C GLN A 148 -2.43 -19.67 -16.11
N ALA A 149 -2.41 -21.01 -16.25
CA ALA A 149 -1.34 -21.86 -15.72
C ALA A 149 0.06 -21.47 -16.24
N ALA A 150 0.17 -21.14 -17.55
CA ALA A 150 1.44 -20.73 -18.13
C ALA A 150 1.98 -19.43 -17.53
N LYS A 151 1.10 -18.44 -17.29
CA LYS A 151 1.46 -17.14 -16.70
C LYS A 151 1.84 -17.30 -15.24
N LEU A 152 1.09 -18.08 -14.47
CA LEU A 152 1.41 -18.41 -13.08
C LEU A 152 2.75 -19.14 -12.97
N GLN A 153 3.04 -20.08 -13.84
CA GLN A 153 4.32 -20.77 -13.90
C GLN A 153 5.47 -19.81 -14.21
N ALA A 154 5.30 -18.91 -15.17
CA ALA A 154 6.29 -17.87 -15.49
C ALA A 154 6.56 -16.94 -14.31
N LEU A 155 5.53 -16.58 -13.54
CA LEU A 155 5.63 -15.80 -12.31
C LEU A 155 6.18 -16.60 -11.12
N GLY A 156 6.44 -17.89 -11.26
CA GLY A 156 6.91 -18.75 -10.17
C GLY A 156 5.91 -18.98 -9.04
N ARG A 157 4.60 -18.78 -9.34
CA ARG A 157 3.50 -19.03 -8.40
C ARG A 157 3.32 -20.51 -8.15
N ILE A 158 2.81 -20.86 -6.97
CA ILE A 158 2.62 -22.25 -6.52
C ILE A 158 1.17 -22.71 -6.60
N HIS A 159 0.22 -21.81 -6.79
CA HIS A 159 -1.21 -22.09 -6.96
C HIS A 159 -1.58 -22.13 -8.45
N ASP A 160 -2.72 -22.73 -8.76
CA ASP A 160 -3.35 -22.73 -10.06
C ASP A 160 -4.60 -21.82 -10.13
N GLY A 161 -5.18 -21.68 -11.35
CA GLY A 161 -6.36 -20.84 -11.58
C GLY A 161 -7.60 -21.33 -10.83
N ASP A 162 -7.78 -22.64 -10.71
CA ASP A 162 -8.91 -23.23 -9.98
C ASP A 162 -8.78 -22.97 -8.47
N GLU A 163 -7.58 -22.99 -7.92
CA GLU A 163 -7.33 -22.60 -6.52
C GLU A 163 -7.67 -21.14 -6.28
N ALA A 164 -7.36 -20.26 -7.24
CA ALA A 164 -7.72 -18.85 -7.15
C ALA A 164 -9.25 -18.62 -7.16
N ILE A 165 -10.00 -19.35 -8.01
CA ILE A 165 -11.46 -19.30 -8.04
C ILE A 165 -12.02 -19.82 -6.70
N ARG A 166 -11.54 -20.97 -6.22
CA ARG A 166 -11.95 -21.53 -4.92
C ARG A 166 -11.67 -20.57 -3.77
N ALA A 167 -10.57 -19.82 -3.81
CA ALA A 167 -10.26 -18.84 -2.76
C ALA A 167 -11.31 -17.73 -2.67
N ALA A 168 -11.81 -17.22 -3.80
CA ALA A 168 -12.90 -16.25 -3.85
C ALA A 168 -14.22 -16.82 -3.31
N ASP A 169 -14.56 -18.07 -3.67
CA ASP A 169 -15.72 -18.76 -3.12
C ASP A 169 -15.63 -18.96 -1.61
N MET A 170 -14.47 -19.37 -1.12
CA MET A 170 -14.23 -19.56 0.30
C MET A 170 -14.25 -18.26 1.09
N ALA A 171 -13.78 -17.15 0.52
CA ALA A 171 -13.89 -15.83 1.12
C ALA A 171 -15.37 -15.46 1.34
N ARG A 172 -16.23 -15.63 0.33
CA ARG A 172 -17.68 -15.41 0.45
C ARG A 172 -18.32 -16.35 1.48
N ALA A 173 -18.01 -17.64 1.40
CA ALA A 173 -18.53 -18.64 2.34
C ALA A 173 -18.10 -18.37 3.80
N ALA A 174 -16.97 -17.71 4.01
CA ALA A 174 -16.49 -17.28 5.33
C ALA A 174 -17.16 -15.96 5.81
N GLY A 175 -18.00 -15.33 4.98
CA GLY A 175 -18.70 -14.08 5.32
C GLY A 175 -17.91 -12.81 5.02
N PHE A 176 -16.92 -12.86 4.11
CA PHE A 176 -16.29 -11.66 3.57
C PHE A 176 -17.12 -11.12 2.40
N ASP A 177 -17.80 -10.03 2.62
CA ASP A 177 -18.52 -9.23 1.62
C ASP A 177 -17.66 -8.10 1.03
N ASN A 178 -16.42 -7.99 1.47
CA ASN A 178 -15.41 -7.06 0.97
C ASN A 178 -14.09 -7.81 0.77
N PHE A 179 -13.77 -8.10 -0.49
CA PHE A 179 -12.48 -8.70 -0.85
C PHE A 179 -11.98 -8.18 -2.18
N ASN A 180 -10.68 -8.17 -2.30
CA ASN A 180 -9.92 -7.80 -3.47
C ASN A 180 -9.27 -9.02 -4.11
N LEU A 181 -9.20 -9.03 -5.43
CA LEU A 181 -8.32 -9.92 -6.18
C LEU A 181 -7.20 -9.08 -6.79
N ASP A 182 -5.95 -9.45 -6.48
CA ASP A 182 -4.77 -8.83 -7.09
C ASP A 182 -4.46 -9.57 -8.38
N LEU A 183 -4.44 -8.85 -9.49
CA LEU A 183 -4.12 -9.32 -10.83
C LEU A 183 -2.98 -8.50 -11.42
N MET A 184 -2.20 -9.16 -12.26
CA MET A 184 -1.13 -8.51 -13.01
C MET A 184 -1.39 -8.57 -14.50
N HIS A 185 -0.94 -7.55 -15.23
CA HIS A 185 -0.87 -7.56 -16.68
C HIS A 185 0.54 -7.23 -17.18
N GLY A 186 0.75 -7.29 -18.49
CA GLY A 186 2.09 -7.19 -19.05
C GLY A 186 2.97 -8.38 -18.65
N LEU A 187 2.37 -9.54 -18.44
CA LEU A 187 3.06 -10.78 -18.08
C LEU A 187 3.88 -11.33 -19.25
N PRO A 188 4.87 -12.19 -19.01
CA PRO A 188 5.66 -12.80 -20.06
C PRO A 188 4.78 -13.39 -21.16
N GLU A 189 5.02 -12.97 -22.41
CA GLU A 189 4.28 -13.40 -23.61
C GLU A 189 2.75 -13.24 -23.50
N GLN A 190 2.26 -12.27 -22.73
CA GLN A 190 0.83 -12.03 -22.56
C GLN A 190 0.26 -11.27 -23.76
N SER A 191 -0.79 -11.81 -24.36
CA SER A 191 -1.62 -11.11 -25.35
C SER A 191 -2.71 -10.27 -24.68
N ILE A 192 -3.35 -9.39 -25.46
CA ILE A 192 -4.52 -8.62 -25.01
C ILE A 192 -5.63 -9.57 -24.56
N GLU A 193 -5.92 -10.62 -25.34
CA GLU A 193 -6.96 -11.58 -25.00
C GLU A 193 -6.65 -12.36 -23.71
N ASP A 194 -5.39 -12.70 -23.47
CA ASP A 194 -4.97 -13.32 -22.21
C ASP A 194 -5.27 -12.40 -21.01
N ALA A 195 -4.91 -11.11 -21.10
CA ALA A 195 -5.14 -10.15 -20.02
C ALA A 195 -6.63 -9.91 -19.76
N LEU A 196 -7.43 -9.77 -20.82
CA LEU A 196 -8.88 -9.63 -20.71
C LEU A 196 -9.56 -10.92 -20.23
N GLY A 197 -9.00 -12.08 -20.57
CA GLY A 197 -9.44 -13.39 -20.07
C GLY A 197 -9.33 -13.46 -18.55
N ASP A 198 -8.19 -13.05 -17.99
CA ASP A 198 -7.98 -12.98 -16.54
C ASP A 198 -8.98 -12.01 -15.86
N LEU A 199 -9.21 -10.84 -16.45
CA LEU A 199 -10.20 -9.88 -15.92
C LEU A 199 -11.62 -10.42 -15.95
N ARG A 200 -12.05 -11.08 -17.05
CA ARG A 200 -13.40 -11.68 -17.15
C ARG A 200 -13.62 -12.75 -16.08
N ILE A 201 -12.61 -13.59 -15.83
CA ILE A 201 -12.68 -14.60 -14.77
C ILE A 201 -12.77 -13.92 -13.39
N ALA A 202 -11.94 -12.91 -13.13
CA ALA A 202 -11.98 -12.17 -11.87
C ALA A 202 -13.33 -11.48 -11.63
N ILE A 203 -13.88 -10.81 -12.65
CA ILE A 203 -15.18 -10.15 -12.61
C ILE A 203 -16.29 -11.16 -12.32
N ALA A 204 -16.23 -12.34 -12.91
CA ALA A 204 -17.19 -13.43 -12.66
C ALA A 204 -17.16 -13.90 -11.18
N GLN A 205 -16.04 -13.72 -10.48
CA GLN A 205 -15.96 -13.97 -9.04
C GLN A 205 -16.61 -12.86 -8.20
N ALA A 206 -17.12 -11.80 -8.81
CA ALA A 206 -17.80 -10.67 -8.16
C ALA A 206 -17.07 -10.11 -6.91
N PRO A 207 -15.76 -9.84 -6.95
CA PRO A 207 -15.10 -9.14 -5.87
C PRO A 207 -15.64 -7.71 -5.79
N THR A 208 -15.51 -7.06 -4.64
CA THR A 208 -15.86 -5.64 -4.50
C THR A 208 -14.74 -4.70 -4.96
N HIS A 209 -13.56 -5.24 -5.16
CA HIS A 209 -12.35 -4.51 -5.48
C HIS A 209 -11.42 -5.37 -6.35
N LEU A 210 -10.74 -4.75 -7.30
CA LEU A 210 -9.71 -5.36 -8.13
C LEU A 210 -8.46 -4.47 -8.10
N SER A 211 -7.33 -5.04 -7.71
CA SER A 211 -6.02 -4.45 -8.00
C SER A 211 -5.54 -5.04 -9.31
N TRP A 212 -5.29 -4.20 -10.29
CA TRP A 212 -4.82 -4.64 -11.60
C TRP A 212 -3.64 -3.77 -12.02
N TYR A 213 -2.44 -4.33 -11.96
CA TYR A 213 -1.19 -3.60 -12.12
C TYR A 213 -0.24 -4.27 -13.09
N GLN A 214 0.56 -3.45 -13.77
CA GLN A 214 1.55 -3.92 -14.73
C GLN A 214 2.73 -4.56 -14.02
N LEU A 215 3.23 -5.67 -14.57
CA LEU A 215 4.50 -6.25 -14.14
C LEU A 215 5.64 -5.27 -14.44
N THR A 216 6.36 -4.88 -13.39
CA THR A 216 7.58 -4.07 -13.48
C THR A 216 8.80 -4.90 -13.10
N LEU A 217 9.94 -4.57 -13.70
CA LEU A 217 11.21 -5.23 -13.40
C LEU A 217 11.94 -4.40 -12.34
N GLU A 218 11.81 -4.82 -11.09
CA GLU A 218 12.34 -4.07 -9.96
C GLU A 218 13.79 -4.48 -9.61
N PRO A 219 14.67 -3.53 -9.27
CA PRO A 219 16.03 -3.84 -8.83
C PRO A 219 16.07 -4.84 -7.67
N ASN A 220 17.11 -5.66 -7.62
CA ASN A 220 17.29 -6.74 -6.63
C ASN A 220 16.29 -7.89 -6.73
N THR A 221 15.59 -8.04 -7.84
CA THR A 221 14.76 -9.21 -8.16
C THR A 221 15.47 -10.13 -9.17
N VAL A 222 14.99 -11.37 -9.26
CA VAL A 222 15.49 -12.31 -10.30
C VAL A 222 15.14 -11.79 -11.69
N PHE A 223 13.91 -11.24 -11.86
CA PHE A 223 13.48 -10.69 -13.15
C PHE A 223 14.26 -9.47 -13.59
N TRP A 224 14.83 -8.68 -12.67
CA TRP A 224 15.75 -7.61 -13.03
C TRP A 224 17.07 -8.15 -13.60
N SER A 225 17.62 -9.20 -12.98
CA SER A 225 18.90 -9.79 -13.40
C SER A 225 18.77 -10.73 -14.59
N GLN A 226 17.61 -11.33 -14.77
CA GLN A 226 17.26 -12.27 -15.84
C GLN A 226 15.85 -11.92 -16.35
N PRO A 227 15.71 -10.84 -17.13
CA PRO A 227 14.40 -10.37 -17.55
C PRO A 227 13.72 -11.38 -18.47
N PRO A 228 12.44 -11.71 -18.21
CA PRO A 228 11.65 -12.50 -19.14
C PRO A 228 11.30 -11.69 -20.40
N SER A 229 10.85 -12.37 -21.45
CA SER A 229 10.28 -11.69 -22.63
C SER A 229 8.93 -11.08 -22.26
N LEU A 230 8.86 -9.75 -22.21
CA LEU A 230 7.64 -8.99 -21.96
C LEU A 230 7.02 -8.51 -23.27
N PRO A 231 5.71 -8.22 -23.27
CA PRO A 231 5.06 -7.58 -24.41
C PRO A 231 5.67 -6.21 -24.73
N GLU A 232 5.68 -5.83 -26.00
CA GLU A 232 6.09 -4.50 -26.46
C GLU A 232 5.17 -3.40 -25.92
N ASP A 233 5.68 -2.17 -25.82
CA ASP A 233 4.98 -1.03 -25.21
C ASP A 233 3.58 -0.77 -25.82
N ASP A 234 3.44 -0.90 -27.15
CA ASP A 234 2.14 -0.73 -27.82
C ASP A 234 1.12 -1.79 -27.35
N ILE A 235 1.56 -3.03 -27.15
CA ILE A 235 0.70 -4.11 -26.64
C ILE A 235 0.35 -3.85 -25.16
N LEU A 236 1.30 -3.39 -24.36
CA LEU A 236 1.04 -3.01 -22.96
C LEU A 236 -0.01 -1.90 -22.86
N TRP A 237 0.06 -0.92 -23.76
CA TRP A 237 -0.92 0.16 -23.86
C TRP A 237 -2.30 -0.37 -24.22
N ASP A 238 -2.39 -1.18 -25.27
CA ASP A 238 -3.66 -1.77 -25.70
C ASP A 238 -4.29 -2.64 -24.61
N ILE A 239 -3.47 -3.42 -23.89
CA ILE A 239 -3.93 -4.20 -22.73
C ILE A 239 -4.55 -3.26 -21.68
N GLN A 240 -3.85 -2.18 -21.33
CA GLN A 240 -4.30 -1.25 -20.30
C GLN A 240 -5.62 -0.56 -20.70
N GLU A 241 -5.71 -0.04 -21.93
CA GLU A 241 -6.94 0.62 -22.40
C GLU A 241 -8.13 -0.35 -22.45
N ALA A 242 -7.94 -1.53 -23.04
CA ALA A 242 -9.00 -2.51 -23.14
C ALA A 242 -9.45 -3.05 -21.77
N GLY A 243 -8.50 -3.26 -20.86
CA GLY A 243 -8.80 -3.71 -19.49
C GLY A 243 -9.53 -2.66 -18.66
N GLN A 244 -9.13 -1.39 -18.74
CA GLN A 244 -9.84 -0.29 -18.08
C GLN A 244 -11.28 -0.15 -18.59
N ALA A 245 -11.49 -0.26 -19.90
CA ALA A 245 -12.82 -0.24 -20.50
C ALA A 245 -13.69 -1.40 -20.00
N LEU A 246 -13.14 -2.61 -19.97
CA LEU A 246 -13.85 -3.81 -19.48
C LEU A 246 -14.24 -3.67 -17.99
N LEU A 247 -13.34 -3.16 -17.15
CA LEU A 247 -13.61 -2.94 -15.73
C LEU A 247 -14.72 -1.91 -15.53
N ALA A 248 -14.65 -0.79 -16.26
CA ALA A 248 -15.67 0.27 -16.19
C ALA A 248 -17.05 -0.23 -16.64
N GLU A 249 -17.12 -1.04 -17.72
CA GLU A 249 -18.37 -1.67 -18.21
C GLU A 249 -19.04 -2.54 -17.13
N HIS A 250 -18.22 -3.15 -16.25
CA HIS A 250 -18.71 -4.02 -15.17
C HIS A 250 -18.85 -3.31 -13.82
N GLY A 251 -18.81 -1.96 -13.81
CA GLY A 251 -19.07 -1.16 -12.62
C GLY A 251 -17.90 -1.03 -11.63
N TYR A 252 -16.68 -1.34 -12.07
CA TYR A 252 -15.47 -1.09 -11.30
C TYR A 252 -14.86 0.25 -11.72
N ALA A 253 -15.03 1.26 -10.89
CA ALA A 253 -14.43 2.58 -11.11
C ALA A 253 -12.96 2.57 -10.67
N GLN A 254 -12.08 3.04 -11.52
CA GLN A 254 -10.70 3.31 -11.14
C GLN A 254 -10.69 4.46 -10.14
N TYR A 255 -10.09 4.29 -8.97
CA TYR A 255 -9.98 5.36 -7.97
C TYR A 255 -8.52 5.79 -7.71
N GLU A 256 -7.56 4.94 -8.10
CA GLU A 256 -6.12 5.25 -8.10
C GLU A 256 -5.43 4.44 -9.20
N VAL A 257 -4.13 4.68 -9.43
CA VAL A 257 -3.36 4.19 -10.58
C VAL A 257 -3.59 2.71 -10.93
N SER A 258 -3.70 1.84 -9.93
CA SER A 258 -3.76 0.38 -10.12
C SER A 258 -4.96 -0.29 -9.45
N ALA A 259 -5.91 0.49 -8.91
CA ALA A 259 -7.01 -0.07 -8.15
C ALA A 259 -8.38 0.39 -8.64
N TYR A 260 -9.28 -0.58 -8.71
CA TYR A 260 -10.63 -0.45 -9.22
C TYR A 260 -11.62 -1.00 -8.19
N ALA A 261 -12.70 -0.29 -7.95
CA ALA A 261 -13.66 -0.68 -6.92
C ALA A 261 -15.10 -0.43 -7.34
N GLN A 262 -16.00 -1.23 -6.81
CA GLN A 262 -17.42 -0.93 -6.82
C GLN A 262 -17.71 0.32 -5.95
N PRO A 263 -18.82 1.04 -6.15
CA PRO A 263 -19.14 2.24 -5.38
C PRO A 263 -19.06 2.02 -3.87
N GLY A 264 -18.27 2.86 -3.17
CA GLY A 264 -18.06 2.79 -1.73
C GLY A 264 -17.16 1.65 -1.23
N LYS A 265 -16.48 0.93 -2.14
CA LYS A 265 -15.61 -0.22 -1.81
C LYS A 265 -14.11 0.04 -2.03
N ALA A 266 -13.70 1.27 -2.33
CA ALA A 266 -12.29 1.63 -2.37
C ALA A 266 -11.59 1.30 -1.04
N ALA A 267 -10.37 0.78 -1.09
CA ALA A 267 -9.62 0.39 0.11
C ALA A 267 -9.27 1.60 0.96
N ARG A 268 -9.79 1.65 2.20
CA ARG A 268 -9.57 2.80 3.09
C ARG A 268 -8.12 2.98 3.48
N HIS A 269 -7.38 1.89 3.58
CA HIS A 269 -5.95 1.94 3.85
C HIS A 269 -5.19 2.62 2.71
N ASN A 270 -5.50 2.27 1.45
CA ASN A 270 -4.92 2.91 0.26
C ASN A 270 -5.30 4.38 0.19
N LEU A 271 -6.59 4.71 0.39
CA LEU A 271 -7.06 6.09 0.41
C LEU A 271 -6.37 6.92 1.48
N ASN A 272 -6.07 6.34 2.65
CA ASN A 272 -5.29 7.02 3.68
C ASN A 272 -3.89 7.41 3.18
N TYR A 273 -3.17 6.49 2.53
CA TYR A 273 -1.87 6.79 1.92
C TYR A 273 -1.99 7.88 0.84
N TRP A 274 -2.90 7.69 -0.09
CA TRP A 274 -3.06 8.60 -1.23
C TRP A 274 -3.67 9.95 -0.86
N SER A 275 -4.26 10.10 0.32
CA SER A 275 -4.68 11.39 0.89
C SER A 275 -3.63 11.98 1.84
N PHE A 276 -2.39 11.52 1.76
CA PHE A 276 -1.30 11.94 2.63
C PHE A 276 -1.61 11.76 4.12
N GLY A 277 -2.37 10.72 4.48
CA GLY A 277 -2.67 10.32 5.83
C GLY A 277 -1.45 9.78 6.57
N ASP A 278 -1.53 9.71 7.89
CA ASP A 278 -0.49 9.11 8.72
C ASP A 278 -0.65 7.59 8.81
N PHE A 279 0.47 6.91 8.95
CA PHE A 279 0.49 5.48 9.21
C PHE A 279 1.68 5.08 10.06
N LEU A 280 1.40 4.28 11.08
CA LEU A 280 2.39 3.50 11.80
C LEU A 280 2.78 2.29 10.95
N GLY A 281 4.05 1.90 11.04
CA GLY A 281 4.53 0.66 10.43
C GLY A 281 5.30 -0.17 11.45
N ILE A 282 4.81 -1.36 11.76
CA ILE A 282 5.49 -2.31 12.64
C ILE A 282 5.83 -3.60 11.89
N GLY A 283 6.89 -4.27 12.31
CA GLY A 283 7.40 -5.48 11.66
C GLY A 283 8.65 -5.24 10.83
N ALA A 284 9.36 -6.32 10.55
CA ALA A 284 10.65 -6.29 9.87
C ALA A 284 10.55 -5.64 8.48
N GLY A 285 11.18 -4.48 8.31
CA GLY A 285 11.18 -3.71 7.07
C GLY A 285 9.96 -2.83 6.85
N ALA A 286 9.07 -2.67 7.84
CA ALA A 286 7.95 -1.75 7.76
C ALA A 286 8.43 -0.29 7.72
N HIS A 287 7.67 0.55 7.01
CA HIS A 287 7.86 1.99 6.94
C HIS A 287 6.71 2.71 7.65
N ALA A 288 6.95 3.92 8.13
CA ALA A 288 5.95 4.79 8.72
C ALA A 288 6.07 6.22 8.20
N LYS A 289 4.94 6.95 8.20
CA LYS A 289 4.88 8.41 8.05
C LYS A 289 3.98 8.96 9.15
N LEU A 290 4.51 9.81 9.99
CA LEU A 290 3.80 10.35 11.13
C LEU A 290 4.00 11.86 11.24
N SER A 291 2.93 12.54 11.60
CA SER A 291 2.90 13.99 11.82
C SER A 291 2.74 14.30 13.31
N SER A 292 3.48 15.29 13.81
CA SER A 292 3.27 15.84 15.13
C SER A 292 2.13 16.89 15.14
N PRO A 293 1.56 17.22 16.30
CA PRO A 293 0.60 18.33 16.42
C PRO A 293 1.13 19.69 15.95
N GLN A 294 2.45 19.84 15.89
CA GLN A 294 3.14 21.05 15.41
C GLN A 294 3.42 21.03 13.90
N GLY A 295 2.91 20.02 13.17
CA GLY A 295 3.09 19.90 11.72
C GLY A 295 4.45 19.35 11.28
N VAL A 296 5.28 18.85 12.20
CA VAL A 296 6.53 18.18 11.84
C VAL A 296 6.23 16.77 11.30
N ILE A 297 6.63 16.49 10.07
CA ILE A 297 6.39 15.20 9.41
C ILE A 297 7.67 14.37 9.41
N ARG A 298 7.55 13.13 9.85
CA ARG A 298 8.65 12.16 9.95
C ARG A 298 8.37 10.94 9.10
N ARG A 299 9.39 10.46 8.38
CA ARG A 299 9.46 9.13 7.80
C ARG A 299 10.38 8.26 8.65
N SER A 300 10.01 7.01 8.91
CA SER A 300 10.86 6.05 9.60
C SER A 300 10.73 4.67 8.97
N TRP A 301 11.74 3.82 9.24
CA TRP A 301 11.75 2.44 8.74
C TRP A 301 12.36 1.50 9.77
N LYS A 302 11.86 0.27 9.77
CA LYS A 302 12.25 -0.79 10.70
C LYS A 302 13.37 -1.66 10.14
N THR A 303 14.09 -2.34 11.02
CA THR A 303 15.11 -3.33 10.69
C THR A 303 14.55 -4.38 9.74
N ARG A 304 15.23 -4.62 8.59
CA ARG A 304 14.70 -5.41 7.47
C ARG A 304 14.73 -6.92 7.70
N LEU A 305 15.83 -7.44 8.30
CA LEU A 305 16.01 -8.89 8.44
C LEU A 305 15.18 -9.41 9.62
N PRO A 306 14.30 -10.41 9.43
CA PRO A 306 13.46 -10.93 10.51
C PRO A 306 14.25 -11.40 11.72
N LYS A 307 15.42 -12.06 11.50
CA LYS A 307 16.31 -12.51 12.59
C LYS A 307 16.83 -11.34 13.43
N ASP A 308 17.10 -10.20 12.79
CA ASP A 308 17.63 -9.02 13.47
C ASP A 308 16.51 -8.25 14.18
N TYR A 309 15.30 -8.27 13.61
CA TYR A 309 14.10 -7.70 14.23
C TYR A 309 13.66 -8.49 15.48
N LEU A 310 13.91 -9.80 15.52
CA LEU A 310 13.64 -10.66 16.66
C LEU A 310 14.78 -10.67 17.71
N ASP A 311 15.94 -10.10 17.40
CA ASP A 311 17.08 -10.07 18.33
C ASP A 311 16.86 -8.97 19.39
N PRO A 312 16.69 -9.34 20.67
CA PRO A 312 16.45 -8.36 21.75
C PRO A 312 17.63 -7.40 21.99
N GLY A 313 18.81 -7.71 21.45
CA GLY A 313 19.99 -6.83 21.48
C GLY A 313 20.01 -5.76 20.38
N LYS A 314 19.02 -5.75 19.47
CA LYS A 314 18.93 -4.82 18.34
C LYS A 314 17.71 -3.91 18.45
N ALA A 315 17.84 -2.70 17.89
CA ALA A 315 16.71 -1.79 17.80
C ALA A 315 15.73 -2.22 16.67
N PHE A 316 14.43 -2.04 16.90
CA PHE A 316 13.43 -2.20 15.85
C PHE A 316 13.59 -1.15 14.75
N SER A 317 13.88 0.10 15.10
CA SER A 317 14.13 1.18 14.16
C SER A 317 15.50 1.05 13.49
N ALA A 318 15.53 1.10 12.16
CA ALA A 318 16.76 1.15 11.36
C ALA A 318 17.10 2.59 10.92
N GLY A 319 16.13 3.52 11.01
CA GLY A 319 16.37 4.93 10.72
C GLY A 319 15.09 5.75 10.67
N GLU A 320 15.30 7.06 10.68
CA GLU A 320 14.24 8.05 10.50
C GLU A 320 14.79 9.30 9.83
N ARG A 321 13.91 10.07 9.21
CA ARG A 321 14.21 11.42 8.72
C ARG A 321 13.01 12.35 8.87
N LEU A 322 13.27 13.61 9.10
CA LEU A 322 12.27 14.65 9.03
C LEU A 322 12.15 15.14 7.57
N LEU A 323 10.93 15.42 7.15
CA LEU A 323 10.69 16.04 5.84
C LEU A 323 10.85 17.55 5.95
N GLY A 324 11.71 18.12 5.11
CA GLY A 324 11.90 19.56 5.00
C GLY A 324 10.72 20.25 4.28
N PRO A 325 10.53 21.56 4.51
CA PRO A 325 9.47 22.32 3.83
C PRO A 325 9.58 22.32 2.31
N ASP A 326 10.78 22.20 1.77
CA ASP A 326 11.10 22.09 0.35
C ASP A 326 10.77 20.72 -0.26
N GLU A 327 10.83 19.66 0.53
CA GLU A 327 10.48 18.30 0.11
C GLU A 327 8.96 18.03 0.15
N LEU A 328 8.24 18.70 1.05
CA LEU A 328 6.82 18.44 1.32
C LEU A 328 5.89 18.60 0.11
N PRO A 329 6.09 19.57 -0.81
CA PRO A 329 5.28 19.67 -2.02
C PRO A 329 5.34 18.40 -2.86
N PHE A 330 6.53 17.91 -3.14
CA PHE A 330 6.72 16.67 -3.92
C PHE A 330 6.19 15.45 -3.17
N GLU A 331 6.52 15.28 -1.90
CA GLU A 331 6.06 14.16 -1.05
C GLU A 331 4.52 14.11 -0.96
N PHE A 332 3.84 15.25 -0.89
CA PHE A 332 2.39 15.32 -0.89
C PHE A 332 1.81 14.94 -2.26
N LEU A 333 2.30 15.57 -3.32
CA LEU A 333 1.76 15.38 -4.67
C LEU A 333 2.03 13.98 -5.23
N MET A 334 3.16 13.36 -4.89
CA MET A 334 3.49 11.98 -5.23
C MET A 334 2.42 10.98 -4.72
N ASN A 335 1.76 11.31 -3.61
CA ASN A 335 0.66 10.51 -3.09
C ASN A 335 -0.69 10.91 -3.72
N VAL A 336 -1.07 12.20 -3.65
CA VAL A 336 -2.45 12.59 -3.97
C VAL A 336 -2.77 12.58 -5.47
N LEU A 337 -1.78 12.76 -6.34
CA LEU A 337 -1.98 12.70 -7.79
C LEU A 337 -2.13 11.27 -8.34
N ARG A 338 -1.98 10.25 -7.48
CA ARG A 338 -2.37 8.88 -7.80
C ARG A 338 -3.89 8.70 -7.83
N LEU A 339 -4.63 9.51 -7.07
CA LEU A 339 -6.09 9.46 -7.04
C LEU A 339 -6.68 10.02 -8.34
N THR A 340 -7.55 9.25 -9.00
CA THR A 340 -8.18 9.65 -10.27
C THR A 340 -9.05 10.89 -10.12
N ASP A 341 -9.75 11.00 -9.00
CA ASP A 341 -10.56 12.19 -8.67
C ASP A 341 -9.74 13.29 -8.00
N GLY A 342 -8.45 13.04 -7.71
CA GLY A 342 -7.59 13.98 -6.99
C GLY A 342 -8.13 14.34 -5.60
N VAL A 343 -7.69 15.48 -5.08
CA VAL A 343 -8.05 15.96 -3.74
C VAL A 343 -8.42 17.44 -3.75
N ALA A 344 -9.13 17.91 -2.71
CA ALA A 344 -9.33 19.34 -2.49
C ALA A 344 -7.96 20.04 -2.32
N SER A 345 -7.77 21.21 -2.96
CA SER A 345 -6.51 21.97 -2.86
C SER A 345 -6.16 22.36 -1.42
N THR A 346 -7.17 22.56 -0.58
CA THR A 346 -7.00 22.86 0.86
C THR A 346 -6.31 21.75 1.63
N LEU A 347 -6.40 20.49 1.13
CA LEU A 347 -5.75 19.34 1.78
C LEU A 347 -4.22 19.53 1.86
N PHE A 348 -3.61 20.22 0.91
CA PHE A 348 -2.18 20.53 0.97
C PHE A 348 -1.82 21.26 2.26
N THR A 349 -2.49 22.36 2.56
CA THR A 349 -2.24 23.12 3.79
C THR A 349 -2.62 22.32 5.04
N GLN A 350 -3.75 21.61 5.01
CA GLN A 350 -4.17 20.77 6.13
C GLN A 350 -3.18 19.64 6.47
N ARG A 351 -2.46 19.10 5.49
CA ARG A 351 -1.54 17.98 5.69
C ARG A 351 -0.08 18.39 5.86
N THR A 352 0.31 19.54 5.32
CA THR A 352 1.71 19.99 5.34
C THR A 352 1.94 21.22 6.23
N GLY A 353 0.88 21.96 6.57
CA GLY A 353 1.00 23.25 7.24
C GLY A 353 1.52 24.39 6.34
N LEU A 354 1.83 24.08 5.07
CA LEU A 354 2.40 25.03 4.13
C LEU A 354 1.31 25.77 3.36
N PRO A 355 1.56 27.05 2.94
CA PRO A 355 0.60 27.79 2.14
C PRO A 355 0.51 27.23 0.72
N LEU A 356 -0.71 27.12 0.17
CA LEU A 356 -0.97 26.59 -1.17
C LEU A 356 -0.23 27.37 -2.27
N THR A 357 0.15 28.63 -2.01
CA THR A 357 0.93 29.47 -2.92
C THR A 357 2.29 28.89 -3.29
N LEU A 358 2.85 28.01 -2.49
CA LEU A 358 4.09 27.29 -2.83
C LEU A 358 3.95 26.40 -4.06
N LEU A 359 2.76 25.92 -4.35
CA LEU A 359 2.49 25.10 -5.54
C LEU A 359 2.22 25.96 -6.79
N ALA A 360 2.03 27.28 -6.67
CA ALA A 360 1.41 28.09 -7.71
C ALA A 360 2.18 28.07 -9.04
N ALA A 361 3.50 28.19 -9.02
CA ALA A 361 4.32 28.22 -10.24
C ALA A 361 4.33 26.87 -10.95
N ALA A 362 4.67 25.80 -10.25
CA ALA A 362 4.72 24.43 -10.77
C ALA A 362 3.33 23.95 -11.23
N ARG A 363 2.29 24.30 -10.47
CA ARG A 363 0.90 24.04 -10.84
C ARG A 363 0.52 24.71 -12.16
N SER A 364 0.82 26.02 -12.31
CA SER A 364 0.53 26.77 -13.54
C SER A 364 1.24 26.16 -14.75
N GLU A 365 2.47 25.72 -14.61
CA GLU A 365 3.23 25.05 -15.67
C GLU A 365 2.60 23.71 -16.05
N ALA A 366 2.28 22.85 -15.06
CA ALA A 366 1.62 21.58 -15.30
C ALA A 366 0.23 21.74 -15.95
N GLU A 367 -0.54 22.78 -15.55
CA GLU A 367 -1.82 23.14 -16.18
C GLU A 367 -1.64 23.61 -17.64
N GLN A 368 -0.59 24.38 -17.95
CA GLN A 368 -0.28 24.83 -19.30
C GLN A 368 0.11 23.67 -20.21
N ARG A 369 0.81 22.69 -19.68
CA ARG A 369 1.20 21.45 -20.38
C ARG A 369 0.06 20.43 -20.51
N GLY A 370 -1.11 20.72 -19.95
CA GLY A 370 -2.26 19.82 -20.01
C GLY A 370 -2.18 18.60 -19.09
N LEU A 371 -1.20 18.53 -18.15
CA LEU A 371 -1.01 17.42 -17.24
C LEU A 371 -1.87 17.54 -15.96
N LEU A 372 -2.21 18.77 -15.54
CA LEU A 372 -3.07 19.04 -14.39
C LEU A 372 -4.33 19.78 -14.84
N GLN A 373 -5.48 19.49 -14.22
CA GLN A 373 -6.74 20.14 -14.51
C GLN A 373 -6.72 21.59 -13.98
N ARG A 374 -7.29 22.52 -14.77
CA ARG A 374 -7.45 23.94 -14.39
C ARG A 374 -8.62 24.12 -13.44
N GLU A 375 -8.55 23.51 -12.27
CA GLU A 375 -9.60 23.52 -11.24
C GLU A 375 -9.01 24.06 -9.92
N PRO A 376 -9.20 25.36 -9.60
CA PRO A 376 -8.56 25.97 -8.43
C PRO A 376 -8.87 25.29 -7.11
N ALA A 377 -10.06 24.71 -6.95
CA ALA A 377 -10.49 24.05 -5.73
C ALA A 377 -9.93 22.63 -5.56
N ARG A 378 -9.34 22.04 -6.61
CA ARG A 378 -8.86 20.67 -6.60
C ARG A 378 -7.46 20.53 -7.19
N LEU A 379 -6.76 19.51 -6.77
CA LEU A 379 -5.51 19.00 -7.36
C LEU A 379 -5.84 17.67 -8.02
N VAL A 380 -6.00 17.69 -9.34
CA VAL A 380 -6.44 16.52 -10.13
C VAL A 380 -5.60 16.45 -11.40
N ALA A 381 -4.95 15.31 -11.63
CA ALA A 381 -4.29 15.06 -12.91
C ALA A 381 -5.33 14.94 -14.05
N THR A 382 -4.98 15.39 -15.24
CA THR A 382 -5.75 15.05 -16.45
C THR A 382 -5.54 13.58 -16.80
N ARG A 383 -6.27 13.04 -17.79
CA ARG A 383 -5.96 11.69 -18.30
C ARG A 383 -4.51 11.59 -18.76
N GLU A 384 -4.00 12.57 -19.47
CA GLU A 384 -2.60 12.64 -19.91
C GLU A 384 -1.64 12.70 -18.70
N GLY A 385 -1.96 13.52 -17.70
CA GLY A 385 -1.17 13.60 -16.46
C GLY A 385 -1.19 12.30 -15.63
N GLN A 386 -2.23 11.50 -15.69
CA GLN A 386 -2.26 10.16 -15.06
C GLN A 386 -1.38 9.16 -15.82
N LEU A 387 -1.40 9.19 -17.14
CA LEU A 387 -0.56 8.34 -18.00
C LEU A 387 0.93 8.68 -17.86
N PHE A 388 1.25 9.96 -17.76
CA PHE A 388 2.60 10.48 -17.58
C PHE A 388 2.82 11.06 -16.18
N LEU A 389 2.40 10.31 -15.16
CA LEU A 389 2.43 10.78 -13.77
C LEU A 389 3.84 11.17 -13.31
N ASN A 390 4.86 10.43 -13.73
CA ASN A 390 6.24 10.76 -13.38
C ASN A 390 6.67 12.09 -13.99
N ASP A 391 6.27 12.39 -15.23
CA ASP A 391 6.57 13.68 -15.88
C ASP A 391 5.81 14.83 -15.20
N LEU A 392 4.55 14.60 -14.82
CA LEU A 392 3.79 15.56 -14.02
C LEU A 392 4.48 15.85 -12.69
N LEU A 393 4.97 14.83 -11.99
CA LEU A 393 5.64 14.99 -10.70
C LEU A 393 6.99 15.72 -10.79
N GLN A 394 7.70 15.65 -11.93
CA GLN A 394 8.97 16.36 -12.12
C GLN A 394 8.84 17.88 -11.95
N HIS A 395 7.67 18.47 -12.24
CA HIS A 395 7.42 19.90 -12.02
C HIS A 395 7.49 20.32 -10.55
N PHE A 396 7.34 19.36 -9.62
CA PHE A 396 7.26 19.60 -8.18
C PHE A 396 8.50 19.12 -7.42
N LEU A 397 9.53 18.68 -8.12
CA LEU A 397 10.82 18.37 -7.48
C LEU A 397 11.42 19.62 -6.86
N PRO A 398 12.13 19.48 -5.69
CA PRO A 398 12.78 20.59 -5.01
C PRO A 398 13.87 21.25 -5.85
#